data_1cfdb7d9f9a99e27b7247a3d141e7bcd
#
_entry.id   1cfdb7d9f9a99e27b7247a3d141e7bcd
#
_cell.length_a   1.000
_cell.length_b   1.000
_cell.length_c   1.000
_cell.angle_alpha   90.00
_cell.angle_beta   90.00
_cell.angle_gamma   90.00
#
_symmetry.space_group_name_H-M   'P 1'
#
loop_
_entity.id
_entity.type
_entity.pdbx_description
1 polymer ?
#
loop_
_entity_poly.entity_id
_entity_poly.type
_entity_poly.pdbx_seq_one_letter_code
_entity_poly.pdbx_strand_id
1 'polypeptide(L)'
;MTIYDQIESALDLMTDLEHEIACYFMGQPISKDALASSIVIKQLHISQAALTRFAKKCGFKGYREFVFEYLKSHETISQQLYGLQNDNTKKVFMNYQEMVSKSADIIDEEQLLEVSHMIEQADRVYFYGKGSSSLVAKEFKIRLMRLGVICEALDDTDSFSWTNSIVNDRCLVIAFSLSGNTNSVIGALKIASCHGAKTVLFTKQPHTIDYAFDKIIQVASARHLDYGNRISPQIPMLIMVDIIYAQFLDINKIEKERIFRETIIQR
;
A
#
# COMPACT_ATOMS: atom_id res chain seq x y z
N MET A 1 13.12 3.06 -10.81
CA MET A 1 12.01 4.03 -11.05
C MET A 1 11.26 3.56 -12.29
N THR A 2 9.99 3.18 -12.12
CA THR A 2 9.17 2.69 -13.21
C THR A 2 8.70 3.83 -14.11
N ILE A 3 8.17 3.51 -15.32
CA ILE A 3 7.59 4.55 -16.20
C ILE A 3 6.39 5.26 -15.53
N TYR A 4 5.66 4.54 -14.68
CA TYR A 4 4.55 5.11 -13.91
C TYR A 4 5.04 6.09 -12.85
N ASP A 5 6.15 5.81 -12.17
CA ASP A 5 6.76 6.75 -11.22
C ASP A 5 7.19 8.05 -11.91
N GLN A 6 7.69 7.96 -13.15
CA GLN A 6 8.06 9.13 -13.95
C GLN A 6 6.83 9.95 -14.35
N ILE A 7 5.73 9.30 -14.74
CA ILE A 7 4.47 10.01 -15.01
C ILE A 7 3.95 10.66 -13.73
N GLU A 8 3.89 9.93 -12.62
CA GLU A 8 3.39 10.42 -11.34
C GLU A 8 4.18 11.59 -10.78
N SER A 9 5.52 11.55 -10.87
CA SER A 9 6.39 12.64 -10.40
C SER A 9 6.26 13.92 -11.25
N ALA A 10 5.81 13.79 -12.49
CA ALA A 10 5.61 14.92 -13.38
C ALA A 10 4.19 15.54 -13.29
N LEU A 11 3.23 14.89 -12.64
CA LEU A 11 1.83 15.35 -12.59
C LEU A 11 1.68 16.78 -12.11
N ASP A 12 2.37 17.16 -11.04
CA ASP A 12 2.25 18.50 -10.44
C ASP A 12 2.77 19.64 -11.38
N LEU A 13 3.49 19.27 -12.45
CA LEU A 13 4.01 20.19 -13.46
C LEU A 13 3.15 20.20 -14.75
N MET A 14 2.10 19.37 -14.82
CA MET A 14 1.30 19.17 -16.02
C MET A 14 0.16 20.20 -16.11
N THR A 15 -0.21 20.57 -17.33
CA THR A 15 -1.47 21.25 -17.65
C THR A 15 -2.62 20.26 -17.65
N ASP A 16 -3.87 20.73 -17.61
CA ASP A 16 -5.07 19.87 -17.64
C ASP A 16 -5.04 18.87 -18.82
N LEU A 17 -4.64 19.34 -20.01
CA LEU A 17 -4.51 18.51 -21.20
C LEU A 17 -3.42 17.42 -21.06
N GLU A 18 -2.31 17.76 -20.42
CA GLU A 18 -1.23 16.80 -20.15
C GLU A 18 -1.62 15.81 -19.05
N HIS A 19 -2.47 16.24 -18.10
CA HIS A 19 -3.11 15.34 -17.15
C HIS A 19 -4.02 14.31 -17.82
N GLU A 20 -4.81 14.71 -18.83
CA GLU A 20 -5.61 13.77 -19.62
C GLU A 20 -4.73 12.73 -20.31
N ILE A 21 -3.58 13.14 -20.87
CA ILE A 21 -2.61 12.23 -21.46
C ILE A 21 -2.03 11.29 -20.39
N ALA A 22 -1.66 11.81 -19.24
CA ALA A 22 -1.18 11.00 -18.12
C ALA A 22 -2.22 9.96 -17.70
N CYS A 23 -3.48 10.35 -17.51
CA CYS A 23 -4.59 9.45 -17.19
C CYS A 23 -4.77 8.33 -18.23
N TYR A 24 -4.63 8.66 -19.52
CA TYR A 24 -4.69 7.67 -20.59
C TYR A 24 -3.61 6.59 -20.41
N PHE A 25 -2.34 6.97 -20.21
CA PHE A 25 -1.24 6.03 -20.01
C PHE A 25 -1.33 5.30 -18.67
N MET A 26 -1.75 5.97 -17.62
CA MET A 26 -2.01 5.35 -16.32
C MET A 26 -3.20 4.37 -16.38
N GLY A 27 -4.12 4.56 -17.34
CA GLY A 27 -5.15 3.57 -17.69
C GLY A 27 -4.62 2.28 -18.32
N GLN A 28 -3.30 2.20 -18.54
CA GLN A 28 -2.56 1.03 -19.02
C GLN A 28 -3.04 0.51 -20.38
N PRO A 29 -2.92 1.29 -21.47
CA PRO A 29 -3.11 0.77 -22.82
C PRO A 29 -1.99 -0.24 -23.13
N ILE A 30 -2.35 -1.48 -23.45
CA ILE A 30 -1.39 -2.59 -23.64
C ILE A 30 -1.08 -2.83 -25.13
N SER A 31 -1.97 -2.41 -26.01
CA SER A 31 -1.83 -2.63 -27.45
C SER A 31 -0.85 -1.62 -28.06
N LYS A 32 0.13 -2.13 -28.82
CA LYS A 32 1.07 -1.29 -29.57
C LYS A 32 0.36 -0.33 -30.54
N ASP A 33 -0.75 -0.78 -31.11
CA ASP A 33 -1.56 0.05 -32.00
C ASP A 33 -2.24 1.19 -31.25
N ALA A 34 -2.74 0.95 -30.02
CA ALA A 34 -3.34 1.99 -29.17
C ALA A 34 -2.34 3.07 -28.77
N LEU A 35 -1.03 2.79 -28.81
CA LEU A 35 0.05 3.72 -28.47
C LEU A 35 0.58 4.50 -29.69
N ALA A 36 0.09 4.21 -30.90
CA ALA A 36 0.46 5.00 -32.07
C ALA A 36 0.03 6.47 -31.89
N SER A 37 0.94 7.42 -32.14
CA SER A 37 0.66 8.84 -31.90
C SER A 37 -0.62 9.33 -32.60
N SER A 38 -0.89 8.84 -33.82
CA SER A 38 -2.12 9.16 -34.56
C SER A 38 -3.40 8.69 -33.86
N ILE A 39 -3.35 7.54 -33.19
CA ILE A 39 -4.49 6.99 -32.45
C ILE A 39 -4.71 7.79 -31.18
N VAL A 40 -3.65 8.05 -30.38
CA VAL A 40 -3.74 8.81 -29.13
C VAL A 40 -4.20 10.24 -29.40
N ILE A 41 -3.66 10.90 -30.43
CA ILE A 41 -4.07 12.23 -30.86
C ILE A 41 -5.56 12.28 -31.20
N LYS A 42 -6.05 11.30 -31.96
CA LYS A 42 -7.46 11.20 -32.35
C LYS A 42 -8.36 10.90 -31.16
N GLN A 43 -7.94 10.01 -30.28
CA GLN A 43 -8.74 9.57 -29.12
C GLN A 43 -8.87 10.66 -28.05
N LEU A 44 -7.79 11.40 -27.78
CA LEU A 44 -7.77 12.46 -26.76
C LEU A 44 -8.01 13.85 -27.35
N HIS A 45 -8.25 13.97 -28.68
CA HIS A 45 -8.43 15.26 -29.37
C HIS A 45 -7.31 16.27 -29.11
N ILE A 46 -6.06 15.82 -29.08
CA ILE A 46 -4.87 16.61 -28.75
C ILE A 46 -3.97 16.83 -29.97
N SER A 47 -2.94 17.66 -29.83
CA SER A 47 -1.93 17.86 -30.87
C SER A 47 -0.70 16.96 -30.67
N GLN A 48 0.06 16.70 -31.77
CA GLN A 48 1.37 16.04 -31.68
C GLN A 48 2.34 16.79 -30.74
N ALA A 49 2.24 18.12 -30.70
CA ALA A 49 3.05 18.95 -29.82
C ALA A 49 2.72 18.71 -28.34
N ALA A 50 1.44 18.46 -28.00
CA ALA A 50 1.01 18.14 -26.64
C ALA A 50 1.60 16.80 -26.18
N LEU A 51 1.56 15.75 -27.01
CA LEU A 51 2.21 14.46 -26.73
C LEU A 51 3.71 14.61 -26.50
N THR A 52 4.36 15.42 -27.31
CA THR A 52 5.81 15.65 -27.17
C THR A 52 6.14 16.39 -25.87
N ARG A 53 5.35 17.40 -25.48
CA ARG A 53 5.54 18.11 -24.21
C ARG A 53 5.31 17.21 -23.01
N PHE A 54 4.24 16.42 -23.04
CA PHE A 54 3.96 15.39 -22.02
C PHE A 54 5.17 14.46 -21.83
N ALA A 55 5.66 13.84 -22.91
CA ALA A 55 6.80 12.94 -22.84
C ALA A 55 8.07 13.61 -22.28
N LYS A 56 8.32 14.87 -22.65
CA LYS A 56 9.46 15.65 -22.11
C LYS A 56 9.31 15.94 -20.62
N LYS A 57 8.11 16.23 -20.13
CA LYS A 57 7.84 16.41 -18.69
C LYS A 57 8.04 15.12 -17.91
N CYS A 58 7.75 13.97 -18.51
CA CYS A 58 8.06 12.66 -17.94
C CYS A 58 9.56 12.25 -18.02
N GLY A 59 10.44 13.16 -18.53
CA GLY A 59 11.89 12.92 -18.57
C GLY A 59 12.41 12.28 -19.86
N PHE A 60 11.58 12.16 -20.92
CA PHE A 60 11.97 11.56 -22.21
C PHE A 60 12.28 12.62 -23.26
N LYS A 61 13.09 12.30 -24.24
CA LYS A 61 13.41 13.21 -25.37
C LYS A 61 12.19 13.53 -26.24
N GLY A 62 11.19 12.64 -26.26
CA GLY A 62 9.95 12.81 -26.99
C GLY A 62 9.05 11.60 -26.91
N TYR A 63 7.88 11.68 -27.54
CA TYR A 63 6.84 10.67 -27.48
C TYR A 63 7.28 9.26 -27.94
N ARG A 64 8.14 9.18 -28.97
CA ARG A 64 8.64 7.88 -29.48
C ARG A 64 9.49 7.16 -28.43
N GLU A 65 10.37 7.85 -27.74
CA GLU A 65 11.19 7.28 -26.66
C GLU A 65 10.31 6.88 -25.47
N PHE A 66 9.36 7.74 -25.08
CA PHE A 66 8.40 7.42 -24.04
C PHE A 66 7.64 6.13 -24.35
N VAL A 67 7.08 5.99 -25.55
CA VAL A 67 6.35 4.77 -25.96
C VAL A 67 7.27 3.55 -25.97
N PHE A 68 8.50 3.69 -26.40
CA PHE A 68 9.47 2.58 -26.38
C PHE A 68 9.71 2.07 -24.96
N GLU A 69 10.02 2.95 -24.02
CA GLU A 69 10.24 2.59 -22.61
C GLU A 69 8.93 2.09 -21.96
N TYR A 70 7.80 2.68 -22.32
CA TYR A 70 6.48 2.22 -21.87
C TYR A 70 6.20 0.78 -22.31
N LEU A 71 6.42 0.45 -23.58
CA LEU A 71 6.26 -0.92 -24.10
C LEU A 71 7.25 -1.88 -23.46
N LYS A 72 8.51 -1.48 -23.34
CA LYS A 72 9.55 -2.29 -22.71
C LYS A 72 9.21 -2.66 -21.26
N SER A 73 8.68 -1.73 -20.48
CA SER A 73 8.21 -2.02 -19.13
C SER A 73 7.06 -3.03 -19.10
N HIS A 74 6.28 -3.08 -20.19
CA HIS A 74 5.16 -4.02 -20.34
C HIS A 74 5.57 -5.37 -20.96
N GLU A 75 6.65 -5.43 -21.74
CA GLU A 75 7.09 -6.68 -22.38
C GLU A 75 7.53 -7.73 -21.37
N THR A 76 8.23 -7.33 -20.32
CA THR A 76 8.64 -8.23 -19.23
C THR A 76 7.42 -8.82 -18.52
N ILE A 77 6.39 -8.01 -18.30
CA ILE A 77 5.12 -8.41 -17.69
C ILE A 77 4.29 -9.26 -18.67
N SER A 78 4.25 -8.89 -19.95
CA SER A 78 3.50 -9.62 -20.97
C SER A 78 4.00 -11.05 -21.18
N GLN A 79 5.30 -11.30 -21.07
CA GLN A 79 5.85 -12.66 -21.14
C GLN A 79 5.39 -13.53 -19.97
N GLN A 80 5.26 -12.97 -18.76
CA GLN A 80 4.73 -13.67 -17.59
C GLN A 80 3.22 -13.89 -17.65
N LEU A 81 2.49 -13.02 -18.37
CA LEU A 81 1.04 -13.08 -18.54
C LEU A 81 0.63 -13.76 -19.87
N TYR A 82 1.58 -14.45 -20.53
CA TYR A 82 1.33 -15.21 -21.75
C TYR A 82 0.27 -16.28 -21.47
N GLY A 83 -0.86 -16.21 -22.17
CA GLY A 83 -2.01 -17.10 -21.96
C GLY A 83 -3.26 -16.42 -21.39
N LEU A 84 -3.14 -15.26 -20.75
CA LEU A 84 -4.32 -14.48 -20.39
C LEU A 84 -4.86 -13.74 -21.63
N GLN A 85 -6.16 -13.86 -21.84
CA GLN A 85 -6.82 -13.24 -23.00
C GLN A 85 -7.48 -11.90 -22.66
N ASN A 86 -8.01 -11.79 -21.45
CA ASN A 86 -8.78 -10.62 -21.05
C ASN A 86 -7.87 -9.48 -20.57
N ASP A 87 -8.02 -8.30 -21.15
CA ASP A 87 -7.20 -7.12 -20.83
C ASP A 87 -7.41 -6.61 -19.39
N ASN A 88 -8.62 -6.73 -18.83
CA ASN A 88 -8.84 -6.35 -17.43
C ASN A 88 -8.11 -7.31 -16.49
N THR A 89 -8.09 -8.61 -16.80
CA THR A 89 -7.32 -9.58 -16.04
C THR A 89 -5.82 -9.25 -16.07
N LYS A 90 -5.27 -8.94 -17.23
CA LYS A 90 -3.86 -8.52 -17.35
C LYS A 90 -3.57 -7.28 -16.52
N LYS A 91 -4.44 -6.25 -16.60
CA LYS A 91 -4.31 -5.00 -15.83
C LYS A 91 -4.32 -5.23 -14.33
N VAL A 92 -5.14 -6.16 -13.82
CA VAL A 92 -5.14 -6.53 -12.40
C VAL A 92 -3.78 -7.08 -11.98
N PHE A 93 -3.20 -8.03 -12.73
CA PHE A 93 -1.87 -8.56 -12.44
C PHE A 93 -0.77 -7.51 -12.51
N MET A 94 -0.82 -6.62 -13.51
CA MET A 94 0.12 -5.50 -13.62
C MET A 94 0.06 -4.58 -12.41
N ASN A 95 -1.14 -4.26 -11.91
CA ASN A 95 -1.30 -3.44 -10.73
C ASN A 95 -0.74 -4.13 -9.46
N TYR A 96 -0.91 -5.45 -9.34
CA TYR A 96 -0.28 -6.19 -8.24
C TYR A 96 1.26 -6.14 -8.33
N GLN A 97 1.83 -6.39 -9.50
CA GLN A 97 3.29 -6.34 -9.70
C GLN A 97 3.86 -4.96 -9.41
N GLU A 98 3.20 -3.90 -9.87
CA GLU A 98 3.57 -2.52 -9.56
C GLU A 98 3.55 -2.27 -8.06
N MET A 99 2.50 -2.69 -7.37
CA MET A 99 2.35 -2.48 -5.94
C MET A 99 3.42 -3.24 -5.14
N VAL A 100 3.75 -4.47 -5.55
CA VAL A 100 4.84 -5.26 -4.95
C VAL A 100 6.18 -4.57 -5.16
N SER A 101 6.47 -4.10 -6.38
CA SER A 101 7.72 -3.39 -6.68
C SER A 101 7.84 -2.10 -5.86
N LYS A 102 6.81 -1.25 -5.86
CA LYS A 102 6.80 -0.01 -5.07
C LYS A 102 6.92 -0.27 -3.57
N SER A 103 6.36 -1.36 -3.07
CA SER A 103 6.52 -1.74 -1.66
C SER A 103 7.98 -2.11 -1.37
N ALA A 104 8.64 -2.88 -2.26
CA ALA A 104 10.04 -3.26 -2.09
C ALA A 104 10.98 -2.05 -2.08
N ASP A 105 10.67 -1.00 -2.86
CA ASP A 105 11.48 0.22 -2.96
C ASP A 105 11.46 1.09 -1.68
N ILE A 106 10.43 0.93 -0.82
CA ILE A 106 10.24 1.76 0.39
C ILE A 106 10.37 0.98 1.70
N ILE A 107 10.62 -0.33 1.64
CA ILE A 107 10.76 -1.16 2.85
C ILE A 107 11.98 -0.71 3.66
N ASP A 108 11.74 -0.46 4.93
CA ASP A 108 12.74 -0.35 5.98
C ASP A 108 12.65 -1.61 6.86
N GLU A 109 13.52 -2.59 6.56
CA GLU A 109 13.51 -3.89 7.23
C GLU A 109 13.78 -3.79 8.73
N GLU A 110 14.63 -2.84 9.15
CA GLU A 110 14.95 -2.61 10.56
C GLU A 110 13.73 -2.09 11.31
N GLN A 111 13.03 -1.11 10.72
CA GLN A 111 11.81 -0.55 11.30
C GLN A 111 10.70 -1.62 11.43
N LEU A 112 10.54 -2.51 10.44
CA LEU A 112 9.56 -3.60 10.51
C LEU A 112 9.95 -4.65 11.57
N LEU A 113 11.24 -4.94 11.72
CA LEU A 113 11.74 -5.83 12.77
C LEU A 113 11.51 -5.24 14.17
N GLU A 114 11.71 -3.93 14.34
CA GLU A 114 11.38 -3.27 15.61
C GLU A 114 9.88 -3.40 15.95
N VAL A 115 8.98 -3.28 14.97
CA VAL A 115 7.53 -3.52 15.20
C VAL A 115 7.29 -4.97 15.63
N SER A 116 8.00 -5.94 15.05
CA SER A 116 7.91 -7.35 15.46
C SER A 116 8.33 -7.55 16.91
N HIS A 117 9.39 -6.87 17.37
CA HIS A 117 9.81 -6.87 18.76
C HIS A 117 8.81 -6.15 19.68
N MET A 118 8.20 -5.05 19.24
CA MET A 118 7.15 -4.36 20.00
C MET A 118 5.94 -5.28 20.22
N ILE A 119 5.56 -6.09 19.24
CA ILE A 119 4.49 -7.10 19.36
C ILE A 119 4.88 -8.16 20.41
N GLU A 120 6.12 -8.65 20.39
CA GLU A 120 6.61 -9.67 21.34
C GLU A 120 6.67 -9.17 22.79
N GLN A 121 6.94 -7.89 22.99
CA GLN A 121 7.08 -7.27 24.32
C GLN A 121 5.75 -6.82 24.93
N ALA A 122 4.71 -6.67 24.13
CA ALA A 122 3.42 -6.17 24.59
C ALA A 122 2.61 -7.23 25.30
N ASP A 123 2.01 -6.89 26.45
CA ASP A 123 1.03 -7.75 27.10
C ASP A 123 -0.25 -7.89 26.28
N ARG A 124 -0.61 -6.83 25.53
CA ARG A 124 -1.80 -6.78 24.66
C ARG A 124 -1.55 -5.90 23.44
N VAL A 125 -2.05 -6.35 22.31
CA VAL A 125 -1.97 -5.62 21.04
C VAL A 125 -3.38 -5.25 20.56
N TYR A 126 -3.60 -3.98 20.24
CA TYR A 126 -4.84 -3.49 19.68
C TYR A 126 -4.62 -2.97 18.27
N PHE A 127 -5.51 -3.33 17.36
CA PHE A 127 -5.47 -2.87 15.98
C PHE A 127 -6.63 -1.93 15.70
N TYR A 128 -6.35 -0.70 15.28
CA TYR A 128 -7.34 0.29 14.91
C TYR A 128 -7.39 0.48 13.40
N GLY A 129 -8.59 0.41 12.79
CA GLY A 129 -8.76 0.67 11.39
C GLY A 129 -10.21 0.88 11.05
N LYS A 130 -10.54 1.68 10.04
CA LYS A 130 -11.92 1.89 9.55
C LYS A 130 -12.05 1.51 8.08
N GLY A 131 -13.26 1.10 7.69
CA GLY A 131 -13.54 0.70 6.31
C GLY A 131 -12.62 -0.44 5.85
N SER A 132 -12.01 -0.29 4.68
CA SER A 132 -11.12 -1.31 4.11
C SER A 132 -9.87 -1.56 4.96
N SER A 133 -9.36 -0.56 5.68
CA SER A 133 -8.21 -0.72 6.58
C SER A 133 -8.50 -1.62 7.78
N SER A 134 -9.77 -1.72 8.22
CA SER A 134 -10.14 -2.64 9.30
C SER A 134 -10.00 -4.11 8.91
N LEU A 135 -10.04 -4.42 7.62
CA LEU A 135 -9.82 -5.79 7.13
C LEU A 135 -8.37 -6.24 7.33
N VAL A 136 -7.41 -5.31 7.16
CA VAL A 136 -5.99 -5.57 7.47
C VAL A 136 -5.80 -5.81 8.97
N ALA A 137 -6.43 -4.97 9.80
CA ALA A 137 -6.41 -5.13 11.26
C ALA A 137 -6.94 -6.51 11.69
N LYS A 138 -8.07 -6.95 11.12
CA LYS A 138 -8.70 -8.25 11.41
C LYS A 138 -7.84 -9.42 10.92
N GLU A 139 -7.25 -9.31 9.73
CA GLU A 139 -6.33 -10.34 9.20
C GLU A 139 -5.10 -10.49 10.11
N PHE A 140 -4.46 -9.39 10.48
CA PHE A 140 -3.28 -9.43 11.34
C PHE A 140 -3.62 -10.00 12.73
N LYS A 141 -4.74 -9.57 13.34
CA LYS A 141 -5.26 -10.15 14.58
C LYS A 141 -5.35 -11.67 14.49
N ILE A 142 -6.06 -12.20 13.48
CA ILE A 142 -6.30 -13.65 13.34
C ILE A 142 -4.97 -14.42 13.30
N ARG A 143 -3.99 -13.92 12.58
CA ARG A 143 -2.68 -14.56 12.44
C ARG A 143 -1.89 -14.55 13.74
N LEU A 144 -1.83 -13.41 14.44
CA LEU A 144 -1.11 -13.28 15.70
C LEU A 144 -1.76 -14.04 16.86
N MET A 145 -3.09 -14.08 16.92
CA MET A 145 -3.81 -14.91 17.91
C MET A 145 -3.39 -16.38 17.82
N ARG A 146 -3.15 -16.92 16.62
CA ARG A 146 -2.69 -18.29 16.42
C ARG A 146 -1.25 -18.52 16.90
N LEU A 147 -0.50 -17.45 17.17
CA LEU A 147 0.85 -17.50 17.73
C LEU A 147 0.87 -17.13 19.23
N GLY A 148 -0.30 -17.04 19.87
CA GLY A 148 -0.43 -16.81 21.32
C GLY A 148 -0.49 -15.33 21.72
N VAL A 149 -0.51 -14.38 20.76
CA VAL A 149 -0.62 -12.96 21.08
C VAL A 149 -2.04 -12.62 21.53
N ILE A 150 -2.17 -11.97 22.69
CA ILE A 150 -3.46 -11.42 23.14
C ILE A 150 -3.74 -10.13 22.38
N CYS A 151 -4.64 -10.18 21.43
CA CYS A 151 -4.90 -9.03 20.56
C CYS A 151 -6.37 -8.89 20.13
N GLU A 152 -6.78 -7.65 19.81
CA GLU A 152 -8.12 -7.31 19.34
C GLU A 152 -8.07 -6.31 18.18
N ALA A 153 -8.99 -6.44 17.22
CA ALA A 153 -9.12 -5.54 16.07
C ALA A 153 -10.44 -4.78 16.14
N LEU A 154 -10.38 -3.48 16.09
CA LEU A 154 -11.46 -2.55 16.34
C LEU A 154 -11.67 -1.68 15.09
N ASP A 155 -12.93 -1.38 14.74
CA ASP A 155 -13.27 -0.68 13.51
C ASP A 155 -14.31 0.44 13.68
N ASP A 156 -14.71 0.72 14.90
CA ASP A 156 -15.65 1.80 15.23
C ASP A 156 -15.12 2.72 16.35
N THR A 157 -15.70 3.92 16.40
CA THR A 157 -15.24 5.00 17.29
C THR A 157 -15.50 4.69 18.77
N ASP A 158 -16.59 4.00 19.09
CA ASP A 158 -16.95 3.67 20.46
C ASP A 158 -15.99 2.62 21.01
N SER A 159 -15.71 1.57 20.23
CA SER A 159 -14.70 0.56 20.59
C SER A 159 -13.31 1.16 20.77
N PHE A 160 -12.90 2.14 19.95
CA PHE A 160 -11.64 2.88 20.15
C PHE A 160 -11.64 3.62 21.49
N SER A 161 -12.74 4.31 21.81
CA SER A 161 -12.88 5.08 23.03
C SER A 161 -12.82 4.19 24.28
N TRP A 162 -13.57 3.08 24.27
CA TRP A 162 -13.57 2.13 25.39
C TRP A 162 -12.21 1.49 25.59
N THR A 163 -11.54 1.09 24.51
CA THR A 163 -10.19 0.52 24.57
C THR A 163 -9.19 1.54 25.08
N ASN A 164 -9.27 2.81 24.63
CA ASN A 164 -8.39 3.87 25.10
C ASN A 164 -8.53 4.15 26.60
N SER A 165 -9.65 3.80 27.25
CA SER A 165 -9.81 3.94 28.70
C SER A 165 -9.06 2.89 29.53
N ILE A 166 -8.57 1.81 28.86
CA ILE A 166 -7.89 0.69 29.54
C ILE A 166 -6.46 0.45 29.06
N VAL A 167 -6.02 1.09 27.95
CA VAL A 167 -4.64 0.97 27.48
C VAL A 167 -3.66 1.66 28.43
N ASN A 168 -2.44 1.13 28.49
CA ASN A 168 -1.35 1.59 29.32
C ASN A 168 0.00 1.31 28.65
N ASP A 169 1.11 1.55 29.36
CA ASP A 169 2.49 1.38 28.89
C ASP A 169 2.90 -0.05 28.53
N ARG A 170 2.10 -1.06 28.88
CA ARG A 170 2.30 -2.46 28.47
C ARG A 170 1.50 -2.85 27.24
N CYS A 171 0.76 -1.91 26.66
CA CYS A 171 -0.03 -2.12 25.45
C CYS A 171 0.67 -1.59 24.20
N LEU A 172 0.45 -2.27 23.08
CA LEU A 172 0.79 -1.80 21.75
C LEU A 172 -0.49 -1.51 20.98
N VAL A 173 -0.59 -0.32 20.39
CA VAL A 173 -1.69 0.05 19.49
C VAL A 173 -1.15 0.26 18.09
N ILE A 174 -1.61 -0.55 17.14
CA ILE A 174 -1.24 -0.49 15.72
C ILE A 174 -2.45 0.05 14.94
N ALA A 175 -2.30 1.19 14.29
CA ALA A 175 -3.36 1.81 13.52
C ALA A 175 -3.10 1.72 12.01
N PHE A 176 -4.16 1.44 11.25
CA PHE A 176 -4.16 1.39 9.80
C PHE A 176 -5.01 2.55 9.23
N SER A 177 -4.35 3.53 8.62
CA SER A 177 -5.00 4.65 7.95
C SER A 177 -4.26 4.98 6.65
N LEU A 178 -4.70 4.38 5.53
CA LEU A 178 -4.01 4.52 4.25
C LEU A 178 -3.82 6.00 3.86
N SER A 179 -4.84 6.82 4.02
CA SER A 179 -4.76 8.26 3.72
C SER A 179 -4.00 9.09 4.78
N GLY A 180 -3.80 8.55 5.99
CA GLY A 180 -3.31 9.33 7.14
C GLY A 180 -4.30 10.36 7.70
N ASN A 181 -5.50 10.48 7.11
CA ASN A 181 -6.48 11.54 7.41
C ASN A 181 -7.78 11.04 8.05
N THR A 182 -7.83 9.78 8.51
CA THR A 182 -9.02 9.26 9.19
C THR A 182 -9.02 9.75 10.63
N ASN A 183 -9.63 10.92 10.88
CA ASN A 183 -9.58 11.63 12.16
C ASN A 183 -9.90 10.74 13.37
N SER A 184 -10.89 9.85 13.26
CA SER A 184 -11.25 8.93 14.35
C SER A 184 -10.15 7.92 14.68
N VAL A 185 -9.42 7.42 13.68
CA VAL A 185 -8.30 6.48 13.88
C VAL A 185 -7.07 7.21 14.42
N ILE A 186 -6.70 8.31 13.78
CA ILE A 186 -5.54 9.12 14.19
C ILE A 186 -5.76 9.71 15.59
N GLY A 187 -6.96 10.24 15.87
CA GLY A 187 -7.32 10.76 17.18
C GLY A 187 -7.28 9.69 18.26
N ALA A 188 -7.81 8.50 17.98
CA ALA A 188 -7.76 7.38 18.93
C ALA A 188 -6.31 6.93 19.20
N LEU A 189 -5.46 6.86 18.19
CA LEU A 189 -4.05 6.51 18.34
C LEU A 189 -3.29 7.56 19.19
N LYS A 190 -3.57 8.86 18.99
CA LYS A 190 -3.02 9.94 19.85
C LYS A 190 -3.41 9.77 21.32
N ILE A 191 -4.68 9.45 21.58
CA ILE A 191 -5.16 9.21 22.95
C ILE A 191 -4.45 7.99 23.55
N ALA A 192 -4.30 6.90 22.83
CA ALA A 192 -3.56 5.72 23.29
C ALA A 192 -2.10 6.07 23.66
N SER A 193 -1.43 6.86 22.80
CA SER A 193 -0.08 7.38 23.08
C SER A 193 -0.03 8.22 24.38
N CYS A 194 -1.01 9.10 24.59
CA CYS A 194 -1.11 9.90 25.83
C CYS A 194 -1.30 9.02 27.08
N HIS A 195 -1.88 7.83 26.96
CA HIS A 195 -2.03 6.87 28.05
C HIS A 195 -0.79 5.96 28.23
N GLY A 196 0.27 6.23 27.48
CA GLY A 196 1.56 5.53 27.59
C GLY A 196 1.72 4.31 26.69
N ALA A 197 0.68 3.92 25.95
CA ALA A 197 0.79 2.80 25.01
C ALA A 197 1.82 3.08 23.91
N LYS A 198 2.56 2.04 23.51
CA LYS A 198 3.37 2.09 22.31
C LYS A 198 2.47 2.18 21.07
N THR A 199 2.88 2.97 20.07
CA THR A 199 2.02 3.31 18.94
C THR A 199 2.71 3.13 17.60
N VAL A 200 2.01 2.47 16.67
CA VAL A 200 2.46 2.27 15.29
C VAL A 200 1.36 2.72 14.33
N LEU A 201 1.70 3.52 13.33
CA LEU A 201 0.78 3.96 12.28
C LEU A 201 1.23 3.46 10.91
N PHE A 202 0.35 2.80 10.17
CA PHE A 202 0.54 2.48 8.75
C PHE A 202 -0.17 3.50 7.87
N THR A 203 0.57 4.18 6.99
CA THR A 203 0.02 5.21 6.10
C THR A 203 0.82 5.37 4.80
N LYS A 204 0.17 5.82 3.72
CA LYS A 204 0.88 6.21 2.48
C LYS A 204 1.50 7.61 2.56
N GLN A 205 1.17 8.41 3.57
CA GLN A 205 1.57 9.81 3.70
C GLN A 205 2.20 10.11 5.06
N PRO A 206 3.37 9.52 5.39
CA PRO A 206 4.01 9.72 6.70
C PRO A 206 4.33 11.20 6.98
N HIS A 207 4.69 11.97 5.97
CA HIS A 207 5.08 13.38 6.11
C HIS A 207 3.91 14.33 6.44
N THR A 208 2.66 13.89 6.29
CA THR A 208 1.48 14.70 6.64
C THR A 208 1.03 14.48 8.09
N ILE A 209 1.69 13.59 8.82
CA ILE A 209 1.34 13.25 10.19
C ILE A 209 2.02 14.23 11.14
N ASP A 210 1.25 15.14 11.71
CA ASP A 210 1.70 16.10 12.71
C ASP A 210 1.55 15.50 14.13
N TYR A 211 2.23 14.38 14.39
CA TYR A 211 2.32 13.76 15.70
C TYR A 211 3.44 12.70 15.72
N ALA A 212 4.23 12.68 16.80
CA ALA A 212 5.31 11.73 17.00
C ALA A 212 4.78 10.41 17.57
N PHE A 213 4.32 9.49 16.73
CA PHE A 213 4.10 8.10 17.12
C PHE A 213 5.43 7.37 17.27
N ASP A 214 5.47 6.26 18.03
CA ASP A 214 6.71 5.49 18.20
C ASP A 214 7.24 4.99 16.86
N LYS A 215 6.35 4.54 15.94
CA LYS A 215 6.70 4.18 14.57
C LYS A 215 5.62 4.64 13.57
N ILE A 216 6.07 5.10 12.41
CA ILE A 216 5.20 5.39 11.27
C ILE A 216 5.72 4.58 10.08
N ILE A 217 4.97 3.56 9.71
CA ILE A 217 5.31 2.66 8.60
C ILE A 217 4.71 3.23 7.32
N GLN A 218 5.59 3.61 6.41
CA GLN A 218 5.16 4.03 5.09
C GLN A 218 4.70 2.82 4.28
N VAL A 219 3.55 2.94 3.63
CA VAL A 219 3.03 1.93 2.70
C VAL A 219 3.00 2.48 1.28
N ALA A 220 3.22 1.60 0.31
CA ALA A 220 3.23 1.98 -1.09
C ALA A 220 1.86 2.50 -1.54
N SER A 221 1.86 3.38 -2.51
CA SER A 221 0.66 3.85 -3.19
C SER A 221 0.94 4.11 -4.66
N ALA A 222 -0.10 4.08 -5.47
CA ALA A 222 -0.06 4.50 -6.86
C ALA A 222 -1.26 5.42 -7.10
N ARG A 223 -1.02 6.67 -7.52
CA ARG A 223 -2.07 7.68 -7.68
C ARG A 223 -3.16 7.24 -8.65
N HIS A 224 -2.79 6.54 -9.72
CA HIS A 224 -3.75 6.03 -10.71
C HIS A 224 -4.68 4.93 -10.14
N LEU A 225 -4.33 4.32 -9.01
CA LEU A 225 -5.18 3.35 -8.31
C LEU A 225 -6.17 4.03 -7.36
N ASP A 226 -5.98 5.30 -7.02
CA ASP A 226 -6.93 6.07 -6.19
C ASP A 226 -8.25 6.33 -6.93
N TYR A 227 -8.25 6.30 -8.27
CA TYR A 227 -9.42 6.50 -9.12
C TYR A 227 -9.86 5.17 -9.75
N GLY A 228 -10.78 4.45 -9.09
CA GLY A 228 -11.32 3.19 -9.62
C GLY A 228 -10.36 2.01 -9.45
N ASN A 229 -10.04 1.69 -8.21
CA ASN A 229 -9.15 0.60 -7.83
C ASN A 229 -9.53 -0.72 -8.51
N ARG A 230 -8.65 -1.24 -9.35
CA ARG A 230 -8.77 -2.60 -9.90
C ARG A 230 -8.31 -3.66 -8.91
N ILE A 231 -7.47 -3.29 -7.95
CA ILE A 231 -7.01 -4.14 -6.87
C ILE A 231 -7.41 -3.56 -5.52
N SER A 232 -7.40 -4.39 -4.49
CA SER A 232 -7.75 -3.94 -3.14
C SER A 232 -6.75 -2.91 -2.61
N PRO A 233 -7.21 -1.79 -2.04
CA PRO A 233 -6.35 -0.77 -1.45
C PRO A 233 -5.59 -1.25 -0.19
N GLN A 234 -5.93 -2.44 0.35
CA GLN A 234 -5.25 -3.04 1.48
C GLN A 234 -3.90 -3.68 1.12
N ILE A 235 -3.67 -4.02 -0.15
CA ILE A 235 -2.51 -4.81 -0.59
C ILE A 235 -1.17 -4.26 -0.08
N PRO A 236 -0.84 -2.97 -0.18
CA PRO A 236 0.43 -2.47 0.33
C PRO A 236 0.57 -2.59 1.85
N MET A 237 -0.53 -2.47 2.60
CA MET A 237 -0.51 -2.72 4.05
C MET A 237 -0.34 -4.19 4.37
N LEU A 238 -0.98 -5.09 3.61
CA LEU A 238 -0.83 -6.54 3.79
C LEU A 238 0.59 -7.00 3.51
N ILE A 239 1.28 -6.43 2.52
CA ILE A 239 2.70 -6.74 2.26
C ILE A 239 3.55 -6.43 3.51
N MET A 240 3.38 -5.26 4.13
CA MET A 240 4.12 -4.90 5.35
C MET A 240 3.76 -5.80 6.53
N VAL A 241 2.47 -6.11 6.69
CA VAL A 241 1.98 -7.05 7.72
C VAL A 241 2.55 -8.46 7.53
N ASP A 242 2.65 -8.93 6.29
CA ASP A 242 3.24 -10.25 5.98
C ASP A 242 4.73 -10.30 6.35
N ILE A 243 5.48 -9.22 6.10
CA ILE A 243 6.89 -9.14 6.47
C ILE A 243 7.06 -9.13 7.99
N ILE A 244 6.29 -8.27 8.71
CA ILE A 244 6.31 -8.23 10.17
C ILE A 244 5.95 -9.59 10.75
N TYR A 245 4.92 -10.25 10.20
CA TYR A 245 4.52 -11.57 10.65
C TYR A 245 5.61 -12.63 10.42
N ALA A 246 6.30 -12.61 9.29
CA ALA A 246 7.41 -13.51 9.00
C ALA A 246 8.58 -13.30 9.98
N GLN A 247 8.96 -12.05 10.23
CA GLN A 247 9.98 -11.70 11.22
C GLN A 247 9.55 -12.08 12.64
N PHE A 248 8.29 -11.85 13.00
CA PHE A 248 7.73 -12.23 14.30
C PHE A 248 7.74 -13.74 14.53
N LEU A 249 7.51 -14.56 13.49
CA LEU A 249 7.61 -16.02 13.56
C LEU A 249 8.99 -16.51 13.96
N ASP A 250 10.05 -15.80 13.56
CA ASP A 250 11.43 -16.19 13.88
C ASP A 250 11.83 -15.83 15.32
N ILE A 251 11.11 -14.91 15.98
CA ILE A 251 11.27 -14.60 17.40
C ILE A 251 10.64 -15.73 18.22
N ASN A 252 11.42 -16.43 19.06
CA ASN A 252 10.94 -17.57 19.88
C ASN A 252 10.20 -18.64 19.04
N LYS A 253 10.73 -18.97 17.87
CA LYS A 253 10.11 -19.80 16.83
C LYS A 253 9.52 -21.12 17.36
N ILE A 254 10.27 -21.86 18.19
CA ILE A 254 9.84 -23.16 18.72
C ILE A 254 8.55 -23.05 19.50
N GLU A 255 8.42 -22.04 20.36
CA GLU A 255 7.22 -21.81 21.16
C GLU A 255 6.02 -21.40 20.30
N LYS A 256 6.22 -20.50 19.33
CA LYS A 256 5.17 -20.09 18.39
C LYS A 256 4.68 -21.23 17.52
N GLU A 257 5.58 -22.09 17.05
CA GLU A 257 5.20 -23.31 16.32
C GLU A 257 4.39 -24.29 17.18
N ARG A 258 4.74 -24.42 18.46
CA ARG A 258 3.98 -25.24 19.41
C ARG A 258 2.56 -24.70 19.56
N ILE A 259 2.42 -23.41 19.88
CA ILE A 259 1.11 -22.76 20.06
C ILE A 259 0.29 -22.85 18.77
N PHE A 260 0.92 -22.58 17.61
CA PHE A 260 0.24 -22.67 16.32
C PHE A 260 -0.38 -24.05 16.07
N ARG A 261 0.36 -25.12 16.38
CA ARG A 261 -0.15 -26.51 16.23
C ARG A 261 -1.38 -26.75 17.10
N GLU A 262 -1.44 -26.22 18.31
CA GLU A 262 -2.59 -26.33 19.21
C GLU A 262 -3.84 -25.61 18.68
N THR A 263 -3.66 -24.61 17.79
CA THR A 263 -4.77 -23.89 17.15
C THR A 263 -5.34 -24.59 15.91
N ILE A 264 -4.77 -25.73 15.50
CA ILE A 264 -5.29 -26.50 14.37
C ILE A 264 -6.52 -27.28 14.84
N ILE A 265 -7.69 -26.84 14.38
CA ILE A 265 -8.94 -27.50 14.64
C ILE A 265 -8.99 -28.80 13.81
N GLN A 266 -8.86 -29.93 14.45
CA GLN A 266 -9.14 -31.21 13.82
C GLN A 266 -10.66 -31.29 13.54
N ARG A 267 -11.03 -31.29 12.26
CA ARG A 267 -12.41 -31.48 11.81
C ARG A 267 -12.68 -32.93 11.48
#